data_b3d0f90162a52fee1b9253acd2a28c36
#
_entry.id   b3d0f90162a52fee1b9253acd2a28c36
#
_cell.length_a   1.000
_cell.length_b   1.000
_cell.length_c   1.000
_cell.angle_alpha   90.00
_cell.angle_beta   90.00
_cell.angle_gamma   90.00
#
_symmetry.space_group_name_H-M   'P 1'
#
loop_
_entity.id
_entity.type
_entity.pdbx_description
1 polymer ?
#
loop_
_entity_poly.entity_id
_entity_poly.type
_entity_poly.pdbx_seq_one_letter_code
_entity_poly.pdbx_strand_id
1 'polypeptide(L)'
;MLAACSTQKNTALTRSYHATKVKYNILYNGNTAYAEGLEAIASAHEDNFSEQLPLYPVSDHKAAEASKSKMDRTIEKCRKCIKLHSIKKRPKVDTKKSASDEKYRAWLKREEFNPAMPMAWLRLGQAEFHKGDFLGAVSTFA
;
A
#
# COMPACT_ATOMS: atom_id res chain seq x y z
N MET A 1 -1.10 -26.45 19.24
CA MET A 1 -0.42 -25.12 19.22
C MET A 1 -0.43 -24.55 17.82
N LEU A 2 -1.21 -23.53 17.55
CA LEU A 2 -1.15 -22.80 16.30
C LEU A 2 0.16 -22.01 16.29
N ALA A 3 1.13 -22.48 15.51
CA ALA A 3 2.35 -21.72 15.24
C ALA A 3 1.95 -20.48 14.45
N ALA A 4 1.67 -19.37 15.12
CA ALA A 4 1.44 -18.09 14.47
C ALA A 4 2.71 -17.77 13.66
N CYS A 5 2.57 -17.60 12.34
CA CYS A 5 3.67 -17.15 11.49
C CYS A 5 4.07 -15.74 11.91
N SER A 6 5.12 -15.64 12.72
CA SER A 6 5.59 -14.36 13.26
C SER A 6 6.42 -13.61 12.20
N THR A 7 6.20 -12.30 12.08
CA THR A 7 7.04 -11.39 11.27
C THR A 7 8.49 -11.32 11.76
N GLN A 8 8.76 -11.81 12.98
CA GLN A 8 10.11 -11.93 13.55
C GLN A 8 10.92 -13.08 12.93
N LYS A 9 10.31 -13.94 12.13
CA LYS A 9 10.98 -15.00 11.37
C LYS A 9 10.93 -14.68 9.88
N ASN A 10 12.09 -14.74 9.22
CA ASN A 10 12.18 -14.53 7.77
C ASN A 10 12.55 -15.86 7.08
N THR A 11 11.56 -16.68 6.82
CA THR A 11 11.65 -17.91 6.03
C THR A 11 10.81 -17.79 4.77
N ALA A 12 11.03 -18.66 3.78
CA ALA A 12 10.20 -18.69 2.57
C ALA A 12 8.70 -18.87 2.90
N LEU A 13 8.39 -19.76 3.85
CA LEU A 13 7.02 -20.02 4.30
C LEU A 13 6.40 -18.79 4.96
N THR A 14 7.14 -18.11 5.85
CA THR A 14 6.65 -16.90 6.53
C THR A 14 6.36 -15.78 5.51
N ARG A 15 7.28 -15.55 4.57
CA ARG A 15 7.07 -14.55 3.49
C ARG A 15 5.85 -14.89 2.65
N SER A 16 5.68 -16.14 2.22
CA SER A 16 4.53 -16.57 1.44
C SER A 16 3.22 -16.39 2.21
N TYR A 17 3.18 -16.80 3.47
CA TYR A 17 1.99 -16.63 4.31
C TYR A 17 1.59 -15.16 4.45
N HIS A 18 2.52 -14.29 4.83
CA HIS A 18 2.23 -12.86 5.01
C HIS A 18 1.87 -12.19 3.68
N ALA A 19 2.53 -12.54 2.57
CA ALA A 19 2.19 -12.02 1.25
C ALA A 19 0.77 -12.41 0.82
N THR A 20 0.37 -13.66 1.04
CA THR A 20 -0.98 -14.15 0.74
C THR A 20 -2.03 -13.43 1.59
N LYS A 21 -1.79 -13.28 2.90
CA LYS A 21 -2.70 -12.54 3.80
C LYS A 21 -2.89 -11.09 3.37
N VAL A 22 -1.79 -10.42 3.01
CA VAL A 22 -1.84 -9.05 2.49
C VAL A 22 -2.65 -8.99 1.21
N LYS A 23 -2.30 -9.80 0.22
CA LYS A 23 -2.88 -9.76 -1.13
C LYS A 23 -4.39 -10.03 -1.12
N TYR A 24 -4.83 -11.07 -0.44
CA TYR A 24 -6.21 -11.54 -0.55
C TYR A 24 -7.17 -11.02 0.53
N ASN A 25 -6.67 -10.59 1.70
CA ASN A 25 -7.55 -10.11 2.76
C ASN A 25 -7.54 -8.58 2.92
N ILE A 26 -6.35 -7.98 2.87
CA ILE A 26 -6.20 -6.57 3.20
C ILE A 26 -6.20 -5.70 1.95
N LEU A 27 -5.34 -6.02 0.98
CA LEU A 27 -5.26 -5.25 -0.27
C LEU A 27 -6.53 -5.40 -1.12
N TYR A 28 -7.16 -6.58 -1.15
CA TYR A 28 -8.42 -6.75 -1.86
C TYR A 28 -9.49 -5.77 -1.35
N ASN A 29 -9.74 -5.77 -0.03
CA ASN A 29 -10.72 -4.87 0.58
C ASN A 29 -10.33 -3.39 0.47
N GLY A 30 -9.02 -3.08 0.55
CA GLY A 30 -8.50 -1.74 0.35
C GLY A 30 -8.68 -1.26 -1.08
N ASN A 31 -8.42 -2.13 -2.07
CA ASN A 31 -8.60 -1.81 -3.49
C ASN A 31 -10.07 -1.60 -3.85
N THR A 32 -10.98 -2.40 -3.28
CA THR A 32 -12.42 -2.22 -3.48
C THR A 32 -12.86 -0.85 -2.95
N ALA A 33 -12.49 -0.51 -1.72
CA ALA A 33 -12.82 0.79 -1.15
C ALA A 33 -12.19 1.96 -1.95
N TYR A 34 -10.97 1.77 -2.45
CA TYR A 34 -10.30 2.75 -3.30
C TYR A 34 -11.04 2.97 -4.63
N ALA A 35 -11.45 1.89 -5.30
CA ALA A 35 -12.22 1.98 -6.54
C ALA A 35 -13.58 2.68 -6.34
N GLU A 36 -14.31 2.32 -5.27
CA GLU A 36 -15.54 3.02 -4.86
C GLU A 36 -15.30 4.51 -4.58
N GLY A 37 -14.14 4.85 -4.02
CA GLY A 37 -13.75 6.25 -3.78
C GLY A 37 -13.47 7.01 -5.06
N LEU A 38 -12.80 6.39 -6.05
CA LEU A 38 -12.59 7.01 -7.36
C LEU A 38 -13.91 7.23 -8.12
N GLU A 39 -14.82 6.28 -8.03
CA GLU A 39 -16.17 6.41 -8.62
C GLU A 39 -16.95 7.55 -7.96
N ALA A 40 -16.84 7.70 -6.63
CA ALA A 40 -17.47 8.80 -5.92
C ALA A 40 -16.90 10.17 -6.35
N ILE A 41 -15.57 10.27 -6.56
CA ILE A 41 -14.94 11.49 -7.11
C ILE A 41 -15.50 11.79 -8.50
N ALA A 42 -15.50 10.80 -9.40
CA ALA A 42 -15.96 10.98 -10.77
C ALA A 42 -17.44 11.38 -10.84
N SER A 43 -18.27 10.82 -9.96
CA SER A 43 -19.72 11.10 -9.93
C SER A 43 -20.06 12.45 -9.29
N ALA A 44 -19.22 12.95 -8.38
CA ALA A 44 -19.44 14.21 -7.68
C ALA A 44 -18.78 15.41 -8.39
N HIS A 45 -17.84 15.16 -9.28
CA HIS A 45 -17.15 16.22 -10.03
C HIS A 45 -18.05 16.76 -11.13
N GLU A 46 -18.17 18.09 -11.17
CA GLU A 46 -18.88 18.85 -12.21
C GLU A 46 -17.94 19.92 -12.75
N ASP A 47 -17.73 19.92 -14.06
CA ASP A 47 -16.91 20.94 -14.73
C ASP A 47 -17.63 22.29 -14.73
N ASN A 48 -17.00 23.32 -14.19
CA ASN A 48 -17.45 24.70 -14.30
C ASN A 48 -16.70 25.42 -15.42
N PHE A 49 -17.26 25.44 -16.60
CA PHE A 49 -16.65 26.07 -17.79
C PHE A 49 -16.56 27.59 -17.71
N SER A 50 -17.10 28.24 -16.68
CA SER A 50 -16.96 29.68 -16.43
C SER A 50 -15.67 30.02 -15.69
N GLU A 51 -14.95 29.03 -15.17
CA GLU A 51 -13.70 29.16 -14.43
C GLU A 51 -12.59 28.31 -15.05
N GLN A 52 -11.36 28.49 -14.59
CA GLN A 52 -10.25 27.64 -14.99
C GLN A 52 -10.49 26.21 -14.48
N LEU A 53 -10.61 25.25 -15.39
CA LEU A 53 -10.82 23.86 -15.02
C LEU A 53 -9.63 23.30 -14.23
N PRO A 54 -9.86 22.57 -13.15
CA PRO A 54 -8.80 21.90 -12.40
C PRO A 54 -8.17 20.78 -13.24
N LEU A 55 -6.85 20.61 -13.13
CA LEU A 55 -6.14 19.53 -13.83
C LEU A 55 -6.57 18.13 -13.37
N TYR A 56 -6.98 18.00 -12.11
CA TYR A 56 -7.45 16.76 -11.50
C TYR A 56 -8.78 16.98 -10.77
N PRO A 57 -9.75 16.08 -10.89
CA PRO A 57 -11.04 16.16 -10.18
C PRO A 57 -10.91 16.23 -8.66
N VAL A 58 -9.83 15.68 -8.09
CA VAL A 58 -9.54 15.72 -6.65
C VAL A 58 -9.29 17.15 -6.12
N SER A 59 -9.02 18.10 -6.99
CA SER A 59 -8.89 19.52 -6.64
C SER A 59 -10.25 20.19 -6.39
N ASP A 60 -11.35 19.57 -6.76
CA ASP A 60 -12.70 19.97 -6.41
C ASP A 60 -13.01 19.49 -4.97
N HIS A 61 -13.34 20.45 -4.09
CA HIS A 61 -13.66 20.19 -2.69
C HIS A 61 -14.86 19.23 -2.53
N LYS A 62 -15.89 19.37 -3.35
CA LYS A 62 -17.10 18.53 -3.34
C LYS A 62 -16.75 17.08 -3.68
N ALA A 63 -15.94 16.87 -4.71
CA ALA A 63 -15.48 15.54 -5.13
C ALA A 63 -14.57 14.89 -4.08
N ALA A 64 -13.64 15.64 -3.49
CA ALA A 64 -12.76 15.17 -2.42
C ALA A 64 -13.55 14.73 -1.19
N GLU A 65 -14.55 15.53 -0.75
CA GLU A 65 -15.37 15.20 0.41
C GLU A 65 -16.25 13.96 0.16
N ALA A 66 -16.80 13.80 -1.04
CA ALA A 66 -17.60 12.61 -1.41
C ALA A 66 -16.79 11.29 -1.31
N SER A 67 -15.50 11.33 -1.57
CA SER A 67 -14.63 10.15 -1.54
C SER A 67 -14.00 9.86 -0.18
N LYS A 68 -13.98 10.84 0.72
CA LYS A 68 -13.22 10.85 1.99
C LYS A 68 -13.39 9.57 2.81
N SER A 69 -14.61 9.15 3.06
CA SER A 69 -14.93 7.95 3.84
C SER A 69 -14.31 6.68 3.22
N LYS A 70 -14.32 6.57 1.88
CA LYS A 70 -13.76 5.43 1.15
C LYS A 70 -12.23 5.46 1.14
N MET A 71 -11.64 6.64 0.97
CA MET A 71 -10.20 6.83 1.04
C MET A 71 -9.68 6.57 2.47
N ASP A 72 -10.38 7.01 3.51
CA ASP A 72 -10.04 6.70 4.91
C ASP A 72 -10.04 5.21 5.19
N ARG A 73 -11.04 4.47 4.67
CA ARG A 73 -11.08 3.02 4.80
C ARG A 73 -9.90 2.36 4.08
N THR A 74 -9.53 2.85 2.91
CA THR A 74 -8.35 2.37 2.17
C THR A 74 -7.06 2.59 2.96
N ILE A 75 -6.87 3.81 3.48
CA ILE A 75 -5.72 4.20 4.30
C ILE A 75 -5.62 3.30 5.54
N GLU A 76 -6.72 3.10 6.27
CA GLU A 76 -6.77 2.19 7.43
C GLU A 76 -6.31 0.77 7.07
N LYS A 77 -6.85 0.21 5.97
CA LYS A 77 -6.47 -1.13 5.52
C LYS A 77 -5.00 -1.22 5.13
N CYS A 78 -4.47 -0.23 4.40
CA CYS A 78 -3.06 -0.20 4.02
C CYS A 78 -2.14 -0.06 5.25
N ARG A 79 -2.44 0.84 6.17
CA ARG A 79 -1.67 1.02 7.42
C ARG A 79 -1.72 -0.24 8.30
N LYS A 80 -2.87 -0.89 8.41
CA LYS A 80 -3.01 -2.17 9.10
C LYS A 80 -2.18 -3.26 8.45
N CYS A 81 -2.18 -3.31 7.11
CA CYS A 81 -1.35 -4.22 6.33
C CYS A 81 0.14 -4.05 6.65
N ILE A 82 0.64 -2.84 6.55
CA ILE A 82 2.05 -2.51 6.80
C ILE A 82 2.43 -2.86 8.24
N LYS A 83 1.61 -2.48 9.21
CA LYS A 83 1.86 -2.75 10.64
C LYS A 83 1.94 -4.23 10.98
N LEU A 84 1.05 -5.05 10.41
CA LEU A 84 0.90 -6.46 10.81
C LEU A 84 1.71 -7.45 9.96
N HIS A 85 2.10 -7.07 8.75
CA HIS A 85 2.67 -8.01 7.79
C HIS A 85 4.02 -7.61 7.20
N SER A 86 4.59 -6.47 7.61
CA SER A 86 5.96 -6.07 7.26
C SER A 86 6.97 -7.05 7.88
N ILE A 87 7.94 -7.52 7.09
CA ILE A 87 8.99 -8.43 7.50
C ILE A 87 10.34 -7.73 7.32
N LYS A 88 10.80 -7.06 8.37
CA LYS A 88 12.09 -6.35 8.41
C LYS A 88 13.26 -7.23 8.88
N LYS A 89 12.96 -8.38 9.51
CA LYS A 89 13.98 -9.31 9.99
C LYS A 89 14.77 -9.89 8.82
N ARG A 90 16.09 -9.77 8.84
CA ARG A 90 16.96 -10.37 7.83
C ARG A 90 16.86 -11.90 7.82
N PRO A 91 16.85 -12.55 6.65
CA PRO A 91 16.85 -14.00 6.53
C PRO A 91 18.21 -14.59 6.96
N LYS A 92 18.24 -15.88 7.23
CA LYS A 92 19.52 -16.60 7.35
C LYS A 92 20.23 -16.58 6.00
N VAL A 93 21.50 -16.19 6.02
CA VAL A 93 22.31 -16.08 4.80
C VAL A 93 22.78 -17.47 4.35
N ASP A 94 22.53 -17.80 3.09
CA ASP A 94 23.17 -18.94 2.43
C ASP A 94 24.51 -18.43 1.84
N THR A 95 25.61 -18.85 2.45
CA THR A 95 26.96 -18.40 2.08
C THR A 95 27.34 -18.82 0.66
N LYS A 96 26.91 -20.00 0.19
CA LYS A 96 27.18 -20.48 -1.16
C LYS A 96 26.47 -19.61 -2.22
N LYS A 97 25.19 -19.32 -2.02
CA LYS A 97 24.42 -18.41 -2.88
C LYS A 97 24.95 -16.97 -2.81
N SER A 98 25.31 -16.51 -1.63
CA SER A 98 25.83 -15.15 -1.46
C SER A 98 27.16 -14.95 -2.19
N ALA A 99 27.98 -15.98 -2.34
CA ALA A 99 29.24 -15.91 -3.09
C ALA A 99 29.02 -15.81 -4.62
N SER A 100 28.03 -16.52 -5.17
CA SER A 100 27.87 -16.71 -6.62
C SER A 100 26.74 -15.87 -7.24
N ASP A 101 25.72 -15.44 -6.48
CA ASP A 101 24.50 -14.81 -6.98
C ASP A 101 24.39 -13.34 -6.55
N GLU A 102 24.58 -12.42 -7.52
CA GLU A 102 24.45 -10.99 -7.31
C GLU A 102 23.02 -10.57 -6.97
N LYS A 103 22.01 -11.18 -7.58
CA LYS A 103 20.59 -10.90 -7.29
C LYS A 103 20.23 -11.28 -5.87
N TYR A 104 20.80 -12.39 -5.37
CA TYR A 104 20.61 -12.78 -3.97
C TYR A 104 21.28 -11.81 -3.01
N ARG A 105 22.48 -11.29 -3.31
CA ARG A 105 23.14 -10.26 -2.52
C ARG A 105 22.32 -8.94 -2.49
N ALA A 106 21.80 -8.52 -3.64
CA ALA A 106 20.93 -7.35 -3.73
C ALA A 106 19.63 -7.54 -2.93
N TRP A 107 19.05 -8.74 -3.00
CA TRP A 107 17.87 -9.07 -2.20
C TRP A 107 18.14 -9.03 -0.69
N LEU A 108 19.30 -9.49 -0.21
CA LEU A 108 19.70 -9.44 1.19
C LEU A 108 19.88 -8.00 1.74
N LYS A 109 20.12 -7.03 0.86
CA LYS A 109 20.27 -5.61 1.23
C LYS A 109 18.93 -4.89 1.44
N ARG A 110 17.81 -5.52 1.08
CA ARG A 110 16.48 -4.93 1.25
C ARG A 110 16.13 -4.73 2.71
N GLU A 111 15.32 -3.72 2.98
CA GLU A 111 14.77 -3.44 4.31
C GLU A 111 13.43 -4.14 4.55
N GLU A 112 12.76 -4.54 3.49
CA GLU A 112 11.46 -5.22 3.52
C GLU A 112 11.52 -6.51 2.69
N PHE A 113 11.07 -7.61 3.29
CA PHE A 113 11.10 -8.95 2.69
C PHE A 113 9.72 -9.51 2.36
N ASN A 114 8.63 -8.85 2.73
CA ASN A 114 7.31 -9.22 2.26
C ASN A 114 7.09 -8.66 0.85
N PRO A 115 6.96 -9.51 -0.19
CA PRO A 115 6.85 -9.04 -1.58
C PRO A 115 5.58 -8.24 -1.88
N ALA A 116 4.57 -8.26 -1.00
CA ALA A 116 3.34 -7.51 -1.18
C ALA A 116 3.37 -6.09 -0.57
N MET A 117 4.42 -5.74 0.20
CA MET A 117 4.51 -4.43 0.85
C MET A 117 4.60 -3.25 -0.11
N PRO A 118 5.36 -3.29 -1.22
CA PRO A 118 5.40 -2.15 -2.15
C PRO A 118 4.02 -1.74 -2.66
N MET A 119 3.14 -2.73 -2.90
CA MET A 119 1.76 -2.45 -3.33
C MET A 119 0.93 -1.79 -2.23
N ALA A 120 1.16 -2.16 -0.97
CA ALA A 120 0.47 -1.54 0.18
C ALA A 120 0.89 -0.07 0.36
N TRP A 121 2.17 0.23 0.23
CA TRP A 121 2.70 1.60 0.27
C TRP A 121 2.19 2.44 -0.89
N LEU A 122 2.26 1.90 -2.12
CA LEU A 122 1.72 2.59 -3.31
C LEU A 122 0.24 2.95 -3.12
N ARG A 123 -0.57 1.99 -2.68
CA ARG A 123 -2.01 2.22 -2.47
C ARG A 123 -2.29 3.21 -1.34
N LEU A 124 -1.47 3.19 -0.29
CA LEU A 124 -1.56 4.16 0.80
C LEU A 124 -1.37 5.59 0.28
N GLY A 125 -0.25 5.86 -0.41
CA GLY A 125 0.03 7.19 -0.95
C GLY A 125 -1.01 7.65 -1.99
N GLN A 126 -1.50 6.74 -2.83
CA GLN A 126 -2.58 7.05 -3.77
C GLN A 126 -3.89 7.44 -3.04
N ALA A 127 -4.24 6.74 -1.96
CA ALA A 127 -5.45 7.06 -1.19
C ALA A 127 -5.31 8.38 -0.40
N GLU A 128 -4.13 8.67 0.15
CA GLU A 128 -3.80 9.94 0.78
C GLU A 128 -3.91 11.09 -0.23
N PHE A 129 -3.38 10.92 -1.44
CA PHE A 129 -3.49 11.90 -2.52
C PHE A 129 -4.96 12.19 -2.89
N HIS A 130 -5.75 11.14 -3.15
CA HIS A 130 -7.16 11.31 -3.54
C HIS A 130 -8.07 11.78 -2.39
N LYS A 131 -7.63 11.66 -1.16
CA LYS A 131 -8.26 12.27 0.01
C LYS A 131 -7.98 13.78 0.10
N GLY A 132 -6.98 14.29 -0.62
CA GLY A 132 -6.45 15.65 -0.49
C GLY A 132 -5.38 15.83 0.59
N ASP A 133 -4.90 14.75 1.21
CA ASP A 133 -3.76 14.78 2.12
C ASP A 133 -2.43 14.69 1.31
N PHE A 134 -2.11 15.78 0.64
CA PHE A 134 -0.93 15.85 -0.23
C PHE A 134 0.39 15.72 0.54
N LEU A 135 0.46 16.25 1.76
CA LEU A 135 1.66 16.14 2.59
C LEU A 135 1.88 14.70 3.07
N GLY A 136 0.80 14.02 3.47
CA GLY A 136 0.84 12.60 3.78
C GLY A 136 1.28 11.77 2.59
N ALA A 137 0.72 12.01 1.40
CA ALA A 137 1.08 11.31 0.18
C ALA A 137 2.56 11.51 -0.19
N VAL A 138 3.09 12.75 -0.13
CA VAL A 138 4.51 13.02 -0.38
C VAL A 138 5.39 12.24 0.60
N SER A 139 5.06 12.26 1.89
CA SER A 139 5.80 11.49 2.90
C SER A 139 5.76 9.98 2.68
N THR A 140 4.66 9.47 2.13
CA THR A 140 4.50 8.04 1.85
C THR A 140 5.28 7.61 0.60
N PHE A 141 5.44 8.49 -0.39
CA PHE A 141 6.15 8.20 -1.64
C PHE A 141 7.67 8.50 -1.57
N ALA A 142 8.14 9.28 -0.61
CA ALA A 142 9.55 9.56 -0.37
C ALA A 142 10.28 8.37 0.28
#